data_2ef4c6784a4431b155e5149985aa753a
#
_entry.id   2ef4c6784a4431b155e5149985aa753a
#
_cell.length_a   1.000
_cell.length_b   1.000
_cell.length_c   1.000
_cell.angle_alpha   90.00
_cell.angle_beta   90.00
_cell.angle_gamma   90.00
#
_symmetry.space_group_name_H-M   'P 1'
#
loop_
_entity.id
_entity.type
_entity.pdbx_description
1 polymer ?
#
loop_
_entity_poly.entity_id
_entity_poly.type
_entity_poly.pdbx_seq_one_letter_code
_entity_poly.pdbx_strand_id
1 'polypeptide(L)'
;MIQTTLKIDGMMCGMCEAHMNDVVRKNCQIKKVTSSAKDGETVVISENELDIPWLKKEIKAIGYELVSYEIKPYEKKGLFGFLK
;
A
#
# COMPACT_ATOMS: atom_id res chain seq x y z
N MET A 1 -2.40 7.36 12.95
CA MET A 1 -2.45 6.54 11.73
C MET A 1 -1.09 6.39 11.11
N ILE A 2 -0.95 5.34 10.31
CA ILE A 2 0.31 5.01 9.67
C ILE A 2 0.12 4.96 8.17
N GLN A 3 1.14 5.40 7.44
CA GLN A 3 1.19 5.25 5.99
C GLN A 3 2.27 4.23 5.66
N THR A 4 1.89 3.15 5.01
CA THR A 4 2.83 2.13 4.58
C THR A 4 2.93 2.18 3.07
N THR A 5 4.13 2.43 2.55
CA THR A 5 4.38 2.45 1.12
C THR A 5 5.06 1.15 0.74
N LEU A 6 4.41 0.38 -0.12
CA LEU A 6 4.91 -0.90 -0.56
C LEU A 6 5.47 -0.76 -1.97
N LYS A 7 6.72 -1.15 -2.15
CA LYS A 7 7.33 -1.19 -3.47
C LYS A 7 7.06 -2.54 -4.10
N ILE A 8 6.34 -2.53 -5.22
CA ILE A 8 5.88 -3.77 -5.85
C ILE A 8 6.49 -3.89 -7.24
N ASP A 9 7.06 -5.06 -7.53
CA ASP A 9 7.56 -5.37 -8.86
C ASP A 9 6.52 -6.20 -9.60
N GLY A 10 6.30 -5.90 -10.87
CA GLY A 10 5.36 -6.66 -11.70
C GLY A 10 4.02 -5.98 -11.92
N MET A 11 3.74 -4.90 -11.23
CA MET A 11 2.49 -4.16 -11.38
C MET A 11 2.61 -3.25 -12.58
N MET A 12 1.87 -3.54 -13.65
CA MET A 12 2.10 -2.89 -14.93
C MET A 12 0.92 -2.15 -15.54
N CYS A 13 -0.26 -2.28 -14.97
CA CYS A 13 -1.44 -1.64 -15.57
C CYS A 13 -2.51 -1.39 -14.50
N GLY A 14 -3.58 -0.70 -14.91
CA GLY A 14 -4.64 -0.36 -13.98
C GLY A 14 -5.33 -1.55 -13.36
N MET A 15 -5.41 -2.65 -14.11
CA MET A 15 -5.99 -3.87 -13.58
C MET A 15 -5.13 -4.43 -12.45
N CYS A 16 -3.83 -4.31 -12.59
CA CYS A 16 -2.91 -4.74 -11.54
C CYS A 16 -3.08 -3.89 -10.29
N GLU A 17 -3.33 -2.60 -10.47
CA GLU A 17 -3.60 -1.70 -9.36
C GLU A 17 -4.84 -2.16 -8.59
N ALA A 18 -5.89 -2.50 -9.32
CA ALA A 18 -7.13 -2.96 -8.68
C ALA A 18 -6.91 -4.26 -7.91
N HIS A 19 -6.17 -5.19 -8.49
CA HIS A 19 -5.86 -6.46 -7.83
C HIS A 19 -5.10 -6.21 -6.52
N MET A 20 -4.11 -5.33 -6.56
CA MET A 20 -3.32 -5.03 -5.38
C MET A 20 -4.17 -4.39 -4.30
N ASN A 21 -5.03 -3.45 -4.68
CA ASN A 21 -5.93 -2.81 -3.73
C ASN A 21 -6.84 -3.86 -3.07
N ASP A 22 -7.36 -4.79 -3.86
CA ASP A 22 -8.25 -5.82 -3.33
C ASP A 22 -7.54 -6.74 -2.36
N VAL A 23 -6.31 -7.12 -2.66
CA VAL A 23 -5.53 -7.99 -1.77
C VAL A 23 -5.35 -7.31 -0.41
N VAL A 24 -5.01 -6.04 -0.42
CA VAL A 24 -4.81 -5.31 0.83
C VAL A 24 -6.12 -5.15 1.59
N ARG A 25 -7.18 -4.72 0.91
CA ARG A 25 -8.47 -4.51 1.55
C ARG A 25 -9.05 -5.78 2.15
N LYS A 26 -8.89 -6.87 1.43
CA LYS A 26 -9.50 -8.13 1.82
C LYS A 26 -8.95 -8.65 3.13
N ASN A 27 -7.70 -8.35 3.40
CA ASN A 27 -7.00 -9.03 4.47
C ASN A 27 -6.46 -8.09 5.55
N CYS A 28 -6.64 -6.81 5.39
CA CYS A 28 -6.15 -5.82 6.35
C CYS A 28 -7.25 -4.83 6.70
N GLN A 29 -7.26 -4.40 7.94
CA GLN A 29 -8.14 -3.30 8.33
C GLN A 29 -7.46 -2.01 7.99
N ILE A 30 -7.90 -1.37 6.93
CA ILE A 30 -7.25 -0.17 6.44
C ILE A 30 -8.26 0.94 6.23
N LYS A 31 -7.77 2.16 6.21
CA LYS A 31 -8.58 3.33 5.93
C LYS A 31 -8.60 3.64 4.45
N LYS A 32 -7.46 3.46 3.79
CA LYS A 32 -7.35 3.78 2.38
C LYS A 32 -6.21 2.98 1.76
N VAL A 33 -6.36 2.62 0.50
CA VAL A 33 -5.29 2.00 -0.27
C VAL A 33 -5.29 2.59 -1.67
N THR A 34 -4.10 2.90 -2.16
CA THR A 34 -3.92 3.46 -3.50
C THR A 34 -2.72 2.78 -4.13
N SER A 35 -2.89 2.27 -5.33
CA SER A 35 -1.79 1.64 -6.07
C SER A 35 -1.48 2.44 -7.31
N SER A 36 -0.20 2.49 -7.67
CA SER A 36 0.27 3.16 -8.87
C SER A 36 1.17 2.22 -9.65
N ALA A 37 0.69 1.73 -10.78
CA ALA A 37 1.49 0.87 -11.64
C ALA A 37 2.68 1.63 -12.21
N LYS A 38 2.48 2.89 -12.49
CA LYS A 38 3.53 3.75 -13.03
C LYS A 38 4.72 3.83 -12.09
N ASP A 39 4.44 3.97 -10.80
CA ASP A 39 5.49 4.10 -9.79
C ASP A 39 5.89 2.77 -9.18
N GLY A 40 5.14 1.73 -9.43
CA GLY A 40 5.39 0.43 -8.82
C GLY A 40 5.17 0.44 -7.33
N GLU A 41 4.19 1.20 -6.85
CA GLU A 41 3.97 1.39 -5.42
C GLU A 41 2.51 1.22 -5.04
N THR A 42 2.30 0.76 -3.82
CA THR A 42 0.98 0.73 -3.21
C THR A 42 1.10 1.43 -1.86
N VAL A 43 0.27 2.43 -1.65
CA VAL A 43 0.25 3.21 -0.41
C VAL A 43 -0.97 2.83 0.39
N VAL A 44 -0.77 2.46 1.65
CA VAL A 44 -1.83 2.00 2.54
C VAL A 44 -1.87 2.88 3.78
N ILE A 45 -3.06 3.40 4.07
CA ILE A 45 -3.28 4.18 5.28
C ILE A 45 -4.07 3.31 6.25
N SER A 46 -3.54 3.10 7.44
CA SER A 46 -4.19 2.26 8.44
C SER A 46 -3.89 2.77 9.84
N GLU A 47 -4.65 2.30 10.82
CA GLU A 47 -4.41 2.68 12.21
C GLU A 47 -3.27 1.89 12.81
N ASN A 48 -3.11 0.65 12.40
CA ASN A 48 -2.09 -0.24 12.92
C ASN A 48 -1.18 -0.71 11.81
N GLU A 49 0.00 -1.20 12.21
CA GLU A 49 0.95 -1.72 11.24
C GLU A 49 0.38 -2.95 10.53
N LEU A 50 0.75 -3.08 9.28
CA LEU A 50 0.31 -4.20 8.47
C LEU A 50 1.16 -5.44 8.74
N ASP A 51 0.59 -6.61 8.47
CA ASP A 51 1.34 -7.86 8.55
C ASP A 51 2.15 -8.01 7.26
N ILE A 52 3.35 -7.46 7.27
CA ILE A 52 4.19 -7.44 6.08
C ILE A 52 4.56 -8.85 5.58
N PRO A 53 4.96 -9.80 6.43
CA PRO A 53 5.26 -11.15 5.93
C PRO A 53 4.07 -11.78 5.24
N TRP A 54 2.88 -11.58 5.78
CA TRP A 54 1.67 -12.12 5.16
C TRP A 54 1.38 -11.43 3.83
N LEU A 55 1.51 -10.10 3.79
CA LEU A 55 1.30 -9.35 2.55
C LEU A 55 2.29 -9.78 1.47
N LYS A 56 3.54 -9.98 1.86
CA LYS A 56 4.56 -10.43 0.90
C LYS A 56 4.15 -11.75 0.27
N LYS A 57 3.63 -12.67 1.07
CA LYS A 57 3.19 -13.96 0.57
C LYS A 57 2.01 -13.84 -0.38
N GLU A 58 1.02 -13.00 -0.02
CA GLU A 58 -0.17 -12.82 -0.84
C GLU A 58 0.15 -12.11 -2.15
N ILE A 59 1.03 -11.13 -2.09
CA ILE A 59 1.46 -10.40 -3.28
C ILE A 59 2.16 -11.34 -4.25
N LYS A 60 2.99 -12.21 -3.72
CA LYS A 60 3.67 -13.19 -4.57
C LYS A 60 2.68 -14.17 -5.18
N ALA A 61 1.64 -14.53 -4.44
CA ALA A 61 0.63 -15.47 -4.90
C ALA A 61 -0.12 -14.95 -6.13
N ILE A 62 -0.26 -13.65 -6.27
CA ILE A 62 -0.93 -13.08 -7.43
C ILE A 62 0.03 -12.67 -8.54
N GLY A 63 1.29 -13.07 -8.43
CA GLY A 63 2.25 -12.89 -9.51
C GLY A 63 3.12 -11.67 -9.42
N TYR A 64 3.11 -10.98 -8.29
CA TYR A 64 3.95 -9.79 -8.09
C TYR A 64 4.95 -10.05 -6.98
N GLU A 65 5.82 -9.08 -6.75
CA GLU A 65 6.82 -9.23 -5.70
C GLU A 65 6.92 -7.95 -4.88
N LEU A 66 6.85 -8.11 -3.56
CA LEU A 66 7.08 -6.99 -2.65
C LEU A 66 8.58 -6.83 -2.47
N VAL A 67 9.11 -5.78 -3.07
CA VAL A 67 10.56 -5.53 -3.07
C VAL A 67 11.00 -4.90 -1.76
N SER A 68 10.26 -3.90 -1.30
CA SER A 68 10.59 -3.21 -0.06
C SER A 68 9.36 -2.47 0.43
N TYR A 69 9.44 -1.92 1.63
CA TYR A 69 8.35 -1.12 2.16
C TYR A 69 8.90 -0.07 3.10
N GLU A 70 8.09 0.96 3.33
CA GLU A 70 8.45 2.04 4.22
C GLU A 70 7.22 2.40 5.04
N ILE A 71 7.40 2.59 6.35
CA ILE A 71 6.31 2.95 7.25
C ILE A 71 6.58 4.34 7.80
N LYS A 72 5.59 5.23 7.66
CA LYS A 72 5.68 6.60 8.13
C LYS A 72 4.44 6.96 8.92
N PRO A 73 4.54 7.89 9.88
CA PRO A 73 3.34 8.40 10.51
C PRO A 73 2.52 9.17 9.47
N TYR A 74 1.21 9.01 9.54
CA TYR A 74 0.30 9.70 8.64
C TYR A 74 -0.57 10.66 9.43
N GLU A 75 -0.53 11.92 9.08
CA GLU A 75 -1.38 12.92 9.70
C GLU A 75 -2.30 13.53 8.69
N LYS A 76 -3.56 13.27 8.90
CA LYS A 76 -4.57 13.68 7.98
C LYS A 76 -4.64 15.19 7.81
N LYS A 77 -4.43 15.92 8.88
CA LYS A 77 -4.53 17.37 8.84
C LYS A 77 -3.22 18.06 8.51
N GLY A 78 -2.22 17.32 8.23
CA GLY A 78 -0.93 17.88 7.85
C GLY A 78 -0.99 18.71 6.62
N LEU A 79 -2.05 18.90 6.24
CA LEU A 79 -2.21 19.76 5.15
C LEU A 79 -2.38 21.18 5.61
N PHE A 80 -2.02 21.04 6.46
CA PHE A 80 -2.16 22.00 6.68
C PHE A 80 -1.56 22.56 6.47
N GLY A 81 -1.37 22.42 6.66
CA GLY A 81 -1.07 22.97 6.44
C GLY A 81 -0.57 23.45 6.24
N PHE A 82 -0.50 23.67 6.18
CA PHE A 82 -0.32 24.26 5.84
C PHE A 82 0.08 24.80 5.69
N LEU A 83 0.31 24.90 5.86
CA LEU A 83 0.30 25.52 5.75
C LEU A 83 0.74 25.93 5.64
N LYS A 84 1.04 25.90 5.64
CA LYS A 84 1.15 26.41 5.43
C LYS A 84 1.27 26.71 5.16
#